data_869b12f6c8c23ef7a31d57278b5344a7
#
_entry.id   869b12f6c8c23ef7a31d57278b5344a7
#
_cell.length_a   1.000
_cell.length_b   1.000
_cell.length_c   1.000
_cell.angle_alpha   90.00
_cell.angle_beta   90.00
_cell.angle_gamma   90.00
#
_symmetry.space_group_name_H-M   'P 1'
#
loop_
_entity.id
_entity.type
_entity.pdbx_description
1 polymer ?
#
loop_
_entity_poly.entity_id
_entity_poly.type
_entity_poly.pdbx_seq_one_letter_code
_entity_poly.pdbx_strand_id
1 'polypeptide(L)'
;MNDRFFSLQLFARVARSGSFSVAGREMGVSQPTASRIVAALEKQIGAALLVRTTRAVTLTEAGSDYLSRIEPILTALEEADHAARGTGELRGLLRVAAASGFAIRGVLPRLARFTDQHPGLRVEFILNDDRQDLVGGSVDVALRIGVLDDSTAIARKIGTVHRVVVAAPAYLARAGTPSVPSDLGNHAIIVGPAGRVMEGWTFRRDGKATSVRVEGRFILNGMAAAAAAATAGLGILSTGDLSVMSELETGRLVGVLPDWKMGSADINVVLPAGRAAKPSARAFSDFMEAEFQEVQAARSRGERIAS
;
A
#
# COMPACT_ATOMS: atom_id res chain seq x y z
N MET A 1 33.00 -16.08 -21.66
CA MET A 1 31.64 -15.60 -21.95
C MET A 1 31.17 -14.88 -20.66
N ASN A 2 31.16 -13.53 -20.66
CA ASN A 2 30.67 -12.82 -19.44
C ASN A 2 29.20 -13.12 -19.30
N ASP A 3 28.82 -13.76 -18.22
CA ASP A 3 27.44 -13.96 -17.86
C ASP A 3 26.78 -12.57 -17.71
N ARG A 4 25.81 -12.29 -18.56
CA ARG A 4 25.10 -11.00 -18.57
C ARG A 4 24.47 -10.72 -17.21
N PHE A 5 23.97 -11.76 -16.55
CA PHE A 5 23.37 -11.66 -15.23
C PHE A 5 24.37 -11.18 -14.19
N PHE A 6 25.55 -11.79 -14.15
CA PHE A 6 26.65 -11.36 -13.28
C PHE A 6 27.04 -9.90 -13.55
N SER A 7 27.08 -9.49 -14.82
CA SER A 7 27.38 -8.10 -15.20
C SER A 7 26.33 -7.10 -14.67
N LEU A 8 25.04 -7.47 -14.71
CA LEU A 8 23.94 -6.65 -14.17
C LEU A 8 24.01 -6.55 -12.64
N GLN A 9 24.26 -7.66 -11.95
CA GLN A 9 24.46 -7.68 -10.50
C GLN A 9 25.64 -6.79 -10.08
N LEU A 10 26.78 -6.93 -10.78
CA LEU A 10 27.97 -6.14 -10.51
C LEU A 10 27.73 -4.65 -10.73
N PHE A 11 27.06 -4.26 -11.82
CA PHE A 11 26.66 -2.87 -12.07
C PHE A 11 25.79 -2.32 -10.93
N ALA A 12 24.76 -3.06 -10.51
CA ALA A 12 23.89 -2.66 -9.39
C ALA A 12 24.69 -2.49 -8.09
N ARG A 13 25.65 -3.36 -7.80
CA ARG A 13 26.53 -3.26 -6.62
C ARG A 13 27.45 -2.05 -6.69
N VAL A 14 28.05 -1.77 -7.85
CA VAL A 14 28.87 -0.57 -8.06
C VAL A 14 28.06 0.69 -7.88
N ALA A 15 26.85 0.74 -8.45
CA ALA A 15 25.95 1.88 -8.32
C ALA A 15 25.57 2.17 -6.84
N ARG A 16 25.29 1.13 -6.06
CA ARG A 16 24.93 1.25 -4.63
C ARG A 16 26.11 1.63 -3.73
N SER A 17 27.27 1.02 -3.99
CA SER A 17 28.47 1.25 -3.15
C SER A 17 29.26 2.50 -3.52
N GLY A 18 29.04 3.05 -4.73
CA GLY A 18 29.86 4.12 -5.31
C GLY A 18 31.31 3.72 -5.57
N SER A 19 31.65 2.40 -5.53
CA SER A 19 33.02 1.91 -5.57
C SER A 19 33.18 0.56 -6.27
N PHE A 20 34.00 0.53 -7.32
CA PHE A 20 34.38 -0.73 -7.98
C PHE A 20 35.16 -1.69 -7.08
N SER A 21 35.94 -1.15 -6.15
CA SER A 21 36.72 -1.97 -5.22
C SER A 21 35.85 -2.67 -4.18
N VAL A 22 34.82 -1.99 -3.66
CA VAL A 22 33.87 -2.57 -2.72
C VAL A 22 33.01 -3.62 -3.42
N ALA A 23 32.38 -3.25 -4.52
CA ALA A 23 31.54 -4.15 -5.32
C ALA A 23 32.32 -5.38 -5.82
N GLY A 24 33.55 -5.18 -6.28
CA GLY A 24 34.43 -6.29 -6.72
C GLY A 24 34.70 -7.29 -5.61
N ARG A 25 35.03 -6.83 -4.39
CA ARG A 25 35.25 -7.70 -3.22
C ARG A 25 34.00 -8.50 -2.87
N GLU A 26 32.84 -7.86 -2.84
CA GLU A 26 31.56 -8.51 -2.53
C GLU A 26 31.19 -9.57 -3.57
N MET A 27 31.58 -9.36 -4.83
CA MET A 27 31.27 -10.24 -5.96
C MET A 27 32.42 -11.22 -6.29
N GLY A 28 33.47 -11.27 -5.48
CA GLY A 28 34.60 -12.20 -5.68
C GLY A 28 35.49 -11.88 -6.89
N VAL A 29 35.54 -10.64 -7.35
CA VAL A 29 36.39 -10.21 -8.49
C VAL A 29 37.28 -9.03 -8.13
N SER A 30 38.42 -8.89 -8.83
CA SER A 30 39.29 -7.74 -8.65
C SER A 30 38.67 -6.45 -9.18
N GLN A 31 39.07 -5.30 -8.63
CA GLN A 31 38.58 -3.98 -9.07
C GLN A 31 38.81 -3.75 -10.59
N PRO A 32 39.98 -4.10 -11.21
CA PRO A 32 40.15 -3.99 -12.66
C PRO A 32 39.17 -4.88 -13.44
N THR A 33 38.89 -6.08 -12.94
CA THR A 33 37.94 -7.00 -13.55
C THR A 33 36.51 -6.44 -13.46
N ALA A 34 36.10 -5.94 -12.29
CA ALA A 34 34.80 -5.29 -12.11
C ALA A 34 34.62 -4.11 -13.06
N SER A 35 35.62 -3.25 -13.18
CA SER A 35 35.61 -2.11 -14.10
C SER A 35 35.45 -2.55 -15.57
N ARG A 36 36.15 -3.61 -15.98
CA ARG A 36 36.08 -4.14 -17.34
C ARG A 36 34.71 -4.76 -17.66
N ILE A 37 34.13 -5.49 -16.70
CA ILE A 37 32.82 -6.12 -16.86
C ILE A 37 31.72 -5.05 -17.04
N VAL A 38 31.74 -4.01 -16.20
CA VAL A 38 30.75 -2.92 -16.32
C VAL A 38 30.95 -2.13 -17.61
N ALA A 39 32.20 -1.85 -18.01
CA ALA A 39 32.46 -1.20 -19.29
C ALA A 39 31.98 -2.04 -20.50
N ALA A 40 32.10 -3.36 -20.43
CA ALA A 40 31.55 -4.26 -21.44
C ALA A 40 30.02 -4.23 -21.48
N LEU A 41 29.37 -4.14 -20.33
CA LEU A 41 27.91 -3.97 -20.22
C LEU A 41 27.45 -2.64 -20.83
N GLU A 42 28.13 -1.52 -20.53
CA GLU A 42 27.85 -0.20 -21.10
C GLU A 42 28.00 -0.22 -22.64
N LYS A 43 29.04 -0.85 -23.13
CA LYS A 43 29.24 -1.04 -24.59
C LYS A 43 28.13 -1.87 -25.22
N GLN A 44 27.66 -2.92 -24.55
CA GLN A 44 26.58 -3.78 -25.06
C GLN A 44 25.23 -3.07 -25.09
N ILE A 45 24.98 -2.18 -24.12
CA ILE A 45 23.76 -1.37 -24.01
C ILE A 45 23.83 -0.18 -24.99
N GLY A 46 25.04 0.30 -25.32
CA GLY A 46 25.25 1.47 -26.15
C GLY A 46 25.13 2.80 -25.41
N ALA A 47 25.15 2.77 -24.05
CA ALA A 47 25.06 3.96 -23.24
C ALA A 47 26.00 3.88 -22.03
N ALA A 48 26.57 5.02 -21.63
CA ALA A 48 27.30 5.14 -20.37
C ALA A 48 26.30 5.14 -19.20
N LEU A 49 26.48 4.22 -18.27
CA LEU A 49 25.62 4.08 -17.09
C LEU A 49 26.25 4.74 -15.83
N LEU A 50 27.58 4.86 -15.82
CA LEU A 50 28.34 5.41 -14.70
C LEU A 50 29.22 6.58 -15.14
N VAL A 51 29.24 7.61 -14.30
CA VAL A 51 30.27 8.67 -14.37
C VAL A 51 31.38 8.32 -13.41
N ARG A 52 32.63 8.30 -13.90
CA ARG A 52 33.82 7.99 -13.12
C ARG A 52 34.60 9.26 -12.91
N THR A 53 34.77 9.64 -11.67
CA THR A 53 35.70 10.69 -11.26
C THR A 53 36.84 10.09 -10.44
N THR A 54 37.89 10.85 -10.19
CA THR A 54 39.00 10.41 -9.33
C THR A 54 38.59 10.20 -7.87
N ARG A 55 37.39 10.66 -7.47
CA ARG A 55 36.91 10.61 -6.09
C ARG A 55 35.66 9.75 -5.88
N ALA A 56 34.87 9.52 -6.93
CA ALA A 56 33.59 8.81 -6.82
C ALA A 56 33.15 8.19 -8.13
N VAL A 57 32.28 7.18 -8.00
CA VAL A 57 31.51 6.60 -9.10
C VAL A 57 30.03 6.93 -8.85
N THR A 58 29.38 7.60 -9.81
CA THR A 58 27.98 7.99 -9.72
C THR A 58 27.21 7.52 -10.97
N LEU A 59 25.89 7.41 -10.86
CA LEU A 59 25.03 7.07 -11.99
C LEU A 59 24.89 8.25 -12.96
N THR A 60 24.83 7.95 -14.27
CA THR A 60 24.25 8.85 -15.26
C THR A 60 22.72 8.83 -15.16
N GLU A 61 22.01 9.73 -15.87
CA GLU A 61 20.56 9.65 -16.00
C GLU A 61 20.12 8.32 -16.60
N ALA A 62 20.77 7.90 -17.71
CA ALA A 62 20.54 6.58 -18.33
C ALA A 62 20.85 5.43 -17.35
N GLY A 63 21.90 5.57 -16.54
CA GLY A 63 22.25 4.58 -15.51
C GLY A 63 21.20 4.46 -14.41
N SER A 64 20.63 5.58 -13.98
CA SER A 64 19.55 5.60 -12.97
C SER A 64 18.28 4.95 -13.51
N ASP A 65 17.86 5.31 -14.72
CA ASP A 65 16.69 4.68 -15.38
C ASP A 65 16.93 3.18 -15.61
N TYR A 66 18.09 2.81 -16.09
CA TYR A 66 18.45 1.40 -16.32
C TYR A 66 18.47 0.60 -15.02
N LEU A 67 19.07 1.14 -13.94
CA LEU A 67 19.13 0.50 -12.64
C LEU A 67 17.72 0.24 -12.09
N SER A 68 16.83 1.24 -12.16
CA SER A 68 15.45 1.11 -11.69
C SER A 68 14.68 -0.02 -12.38
N ARG A 69 14.98 -0.28 -13.66
CA ARG A 69 14.35 -1.35 -14.45
C ARG A 69 14.96 -2.72 -14.22
N ILE A 70 16.27 -2.82 -13.98
CA ILE A 70 16.90 -4.13 -13.77
C ILE A 70 16.83 -4.62 -12.33
N GLU A 71 16.79 -3.75 -11.32
CA GLU A 71 16.72 -4.15 -9.93
C GLU A 71 15.54 -5.10 -9.62
N PRO A 72 14.32 -4.84 -10.11
CA PRO A 72 13.20 -5.78 -9.92
C PRO A 72 13.47 -7.15 -10.56
N ILE A 73 14.16 -7.19 -11.71
CA ILE A 73 14.47 -8.43 -12.42
C ILE A 73 15.51 -9.25 -11.63
N LEU A 74 16.57 -8.58 -11.13
CA LEU A 74 17.59 -9.23 -10.31
C LEU A 74 17.00 -9.80 -9.02
N THR A 75 16.15 -9.03 -8.35
CA THR A 75 15.44 -9.47 -7.15
C THR A 75 14.53 -10.66 -7.43
N ALA A 76 13.74 -10.60 -8.51
CA ALA A 76 12.84 -11.70 -8.87
C ALA A 76 13.58 -13.02 -9.16
N LEU A 77 14.77 -12.94 -9.76
CA LEU A 77 15.58 -14.14 -10.01
C LEU A 77 16.19 -14.68 -8.71
N GLU A 78 16.70 -13.83 -7.84
CA GLU A 78 17.20 -14.24 -6.52
C GLU A 78 16.08 -14.91 -5.69
N GLU A 79 14.88 -14.36 -5.72
CA GLU A 79 13.69 -14.94 -5.06
C GLU A 79 13.32 -16.31 -5.65
N ALA A 80 13.38 -16.46 -6.99
CA ALA A 80 13.11 -17.73 -7.67
C ALA A 80 14.14 -18.82 -7.29
N ASP A 81 15.44 -18.44 -7.23
CA ASP A 81 16.50 -19.34 -6.80
C ASP A 81 16.32 -19.80 -5.35
N HIS A 82 15.89 -18.90 -4.45
CA HIS A 82 15.60 -19.23 -3.06
C HIS A 82 14.37 -20.12 -2.94
N ALA A 83 13.31 -19.84 -3.68
CA ALA A 83 12.11 -20.68 -3.70
C ALA A 83 12.44 -22.12 -4.19
N ALA A 84 13.28 -22.24 -5.22
CA ALA A 84 13.72 -23.53 -5.74
C ALA A 84 14.55 -24.36 -4.72
N ARG A 85 15.27 -23.69 -3.83
CA ARG A 85 16.06 -24.34 -2.75
C ARG A 85 15.20 -24.82 -1.59
N GLY A 86 13.90 -24.54 -1.57
CA GLY A 86 12.96 -25.06 -0.57
C GLY A 86 13.13 -24.48 0.84
N THR A 87 13.86 -23.39 1.01
CA THR A 87 14.06 -22.76 2.33
C THR A 87 12.81 -22.06 2.87
N GLY A 88 11.80 -21.83 2.03
CA GLY A 88 10.55 -21.16 2.40
C GLY A 88 10.73 -19.68 2.80
N GLU A 89 11.97 -19.23 3.01
CA GLU A 89 12.30 -17.88 3.44
C GLU A 89 12.30 -16.91 2.26
N LEU A 90 11.47 -15.87 2.34
CA LEU A 90 11.44 -14.79 1.37
C LEU A 90 12.50 -13.73 1.70
N ARG A 91 13.12 -13.16 0.68
CA ARG A 91 14.16 -12.13 0.81
C ARG A 91 13.96 -11.02 -0.21
N GLY A 92 14.72 -9.93 -0.07
CA GLY A 92 14.69 -8.82 -1.01
C GLY A 92 13.73 -7.71 -0.59
N LEU A 93 13.12 -7.03 -1.56
CA LEU A 93 12.23 -5.89 -1.33
C LEU A 93 10.84 -6.18 -1.91
N LEU A 94 9.84 -6.13 -1.03
CA LEU A 94 8.42 -6.20 -1.38
C LEU A 94 7.82 -4.78 -1.33
N ARG A 95 7.30 -4.30 -2.45
CA ARG A 95 6.62 -3.01 -2.57
C ARG A 95 5.12 -3.19 -2.50
N VAL A 96 4.53 -2.67 -1.42
CA VAL A 96 3.09 -2.77 -1.13
C VAL A 96 2.44 -1.41 -1.29
N ALA A 97 1.48 -1.28 -2.20
CA ALA A 97 0.68 -0.07 -2.34
C ALA A 97 -0.66 -0.21 -1.62
N ALA A 98 -1.04 0.81 -0.86
CA ALA A 98 -2.33 0.83 -0.16
C ALA A 98 -2.79 2.26 0.16
N ALA A 99 -4.10 2.43 0.40
CA ALA A 99 -4.62 3.65 0.99
C ALA A 99 -4.12 3.81 2.43
N SER A 100 -3.75 5.04 2.84
CA SER A 100 -3.09 5.33 4.11
C SER A 100 -3.90 4.87 5.32
N GLY A 101 -5.19 5.19 5.37
CA GLY A 101 -6.07 4.80 6.48
C GLY A 101 -6.21 3.28 6.62
N PHE A 102 -6.29 2.58 5.49
CA PHE A 102 -6.37 1.12 5.48
C PHE A 102 -5.02 0.46 5.85
N ALA A 103 -3.91 0.98 5.34
CA ALA A 103 -2.59 0.47 5.69
C ALA A 103 -2.33 0.57 7.20
N ILE A 104 -2.57 1.74 7.80
CA ILE A 104 -2.30 2.01 9.22
C ILE A 104 -3.13 1.09 10.14
N ARG A 105 -4.39 0.84 9.82
CA ARG A 105 -5.32 0.10 10.68
C ARG A 105 -5.49 -1.37 10.30
N GLY A 106 -5.44 -1.66 8.99
CA GLY A 106 -5.74 -2.99 8.46
C GLY A 106 -4.51 -3.84 8.19
N VAL A 107 -3.37 -3.24 7.87
CA VAL A 107 -2.19 -3.98 7.38
C VAL A 107 -1.04 -3.97 8.38
N LEU A 108 -0.58 -2.78 8.78
CA LEU A 108 0.62 -2.63 9.62
C LEU A 108 0.54 -3.39 10.96
N PRO A 109 -0.61 -3.44 11.67
CA PRO A 109 -0.69 -4.21 12.92
C PRO A 109 -0.47 -5.71 12.75
N ARG A 110 -0.67 -6.23 11.54
CA ARG A 110 -0.55 -7.66 11.20
C ARG A 110 0.80 -8.00 10.59
N LEU A 111 1.54 -6.98 10.14
CA LEU A 111 2.75 -7.15 9.33
C LEU A 111 3.87 -7.88 10.08
N ALA A 112 3.98 -7.70 11.39
CA ALA A 112 5.00 -8.37 12.20
C ALA A 112 4.95 -9.89 12.03
N ARG A 113 3.77 -10.49 12.06
CA ARG A 113 3.61 -11.95 11.87
C ARG A 113 4.13 -12.44 10.51
N PHE A 114 4.04 -11.61 9.48
CA PHE A 114 4.58 -11.93 8.16
C PHE A 114 6.09 -11.76 8.11
N THR A 115 6.60 -10.63 8.62
CA THR A 115 8.04 -10.31 8.55
C THR A 115 8.89 -11.17 9.47
N ASP A 116 8.36 -11.60 10.61
CA ASP A 116 9.05 -12.50 11.55
C ASP A 116 9.35 -13.88 10.93
N GLN A 117 8.50 -14.32 10.01
CA GLN A 117 8.74 -15.56 9.24
C GLN A 117 9.75 -15.36 8.10
N HIS A 118 10.04 -14.12 7.73
CA HIS A 118 10.87 -13.76 6.59
C HIS A 118 11.88 -12.64 6.94
N PRO A 119 12.85 -12.87 7.82
CA PRO A 119 13.77 -11.84 8.33
C PRO A 119 14.66 -11.21 7.25
N GLY A 120 14.83 -11.87 6.11
CA GLY A 120 15.54 -11.34 4.95
C GLY A 120 14.69 -10.44 4.05
N LEU A 121 13.38 -10.30 4.32
CA LEU A 121 12.47 -9.49 3.52
C LEU A 121 12.39 -8.06 4.05
N ARG A 122 12.53 -7.09 3.16
CA ARG A 122 12.25 -5.67 3.42
C ARG A 122 10.91 -5.32 2.77
N VAL A 123 10.09 -4.55 3.47
CA VAL A 123 8.79 -4.12 2.96
C VAL A 123 8.78 -2.60 2.81
N GLU A 124 8.49 -2.11 1.62
CA GLU A 124 8.30 -0.69 1.31
C GLU A 124 6.81 -0.44 1.09
N PHE A 125 6.22 0.46 1.88
CA PHE A 125 4.84 0.89 1.68
C PHE A 125 4.78 2.15 0.83
N ILE A 126 3.99 2.10 -0.24
CA ILE A 126 3.63 3.23 -1.07
C ILE A 126 2.21 3.62 -0.71
N LEU A 127 2.07 4.60 0.18
CA LEU A 127 0.77 5.04 0.68
C LEU A 127 0.24 6.17 -0.21
N ASN A 128 -0.88 5.91 -0.87
CA ASN A 128 -1.54 6.90 -1.70
C ASN A 128 -3.06 6.75 -1.55
N ASP A 129 -3.71 7.85 -1.17
CA ASP A 129 -5.17 7.91 -1.03
C ASP A 129 -5.88 8.40 -2.31
N ASP A 130 -5.14 8.87 -3.31
CA ASP A 130 -5.68 9.21 -4.62
C ASP A 130 -5.96 7.94 -5.45
N ARG A 131 -7.08 7.93 -6.17
CA ARG A 131 -7.47 6.81 -7.04
C ARG A 131 -6.58 6.62 -8.28
N GLN A 132 -5.75 7.60 -8.60
CA GLN A 132 -4.92 7.60 -9.81
C GLN A 132 -3.55 6.97 -9.54
N ASP A 133 -3.18 6.04 -10.43
CA ASP A 133 -1.85 5.48 -10.69
C ASP A 133 -1.12 4.70 -9.58
N LEU A 134 -1.55 3.45 -9.41
CA LEU A 134 -0.64 2.41 -8.93
C LEU A 134 0.03 1.62 -10.09
N VAL A 135 -0.23 1.98 -11.35
CA VAL A 135 0.30 1.30 -12.54
C VAL A 135 1.65 1.88 -12.99
N GLY A 136 1.99 3.10 -12.58
CA GLY A 136 3.22 3.80 -13.02
C GLY A 136 4.48 3.52 -12.20
N GLY A 137 4.40 2.82 -11.08
CA GLY A 137 5.53 2.51 -10.20
C GLY A 137 5.78 1.01 -10.08
N SER A 138 6.98 0.65 -9.66
CA SER A 138 7.39 -0.73 -9.38
C SER A 138 6.68 -1.30 -8.14
N VAL A 139 5.33 -1.43 -8.18
CA VAL A 139 4.50 -2.03 -7.14
C VAL A 139 4.41 -3.54 -7.37
N ASP A 140 4.70 -4.33 -6.36
CA ASP A 140 4.63 -5.78 -6.42
C ASP A 140 3.25 -6.32 -6.05
N VAL A 141 2.58 -5.66 -5.08
CA VAL A 141 1.24 -5.98 -4.63
C VAL A 141 0.50 -4.70 -4.22
N ALA A 142 -0.77 -4.59 -4.55
CA ALA A 142 -1.62 -3.46 -4.15
C ALA A 142 -2.84 -3.95 -3.38
N LEU A 143 -3.19 -3.22 -2.32
CA LEU A 143 -4.42 -3.41 -1.56
C LEU A 143 -5.42 -2.32 -1.97
N ARG A 144 -6.54 -2.73 -2.53
CA ARG A 144 -7.54 -1.84 -3.12
C ARG A 144 -8.90 -2.01 -2.48
N ILE A 145 -9.59 -0.90 -2.26
CA ILE A 145 -10.97 -0.88 -1.76
C ILE A 145 -11.88 -0.35 -2.86
N GLY A 146 -12.96 -1.08 -3.13
CA GLY A 146 -13.98 -0.72 -4.11
C GLY A 146 -13.79 -1.37 -5.47
N VAL A 147 -14.36 -0.72 -6.49
CA VAL A 147 -14.36 -1.23 -7.85
C VAL A 147 -12.94 -1.17 -8.43
N LEU A 148 -12.55 -2.24 -9.09
CA LEU A 148 -11.30 -2.34 -9.84
C LEU A 148 -11.61 -2.03 -11.31
N ASP A 149 -10.71 -1.29 -11.96
CA ASP A 149 -10.75 -1.11 -13.40
C ASP A 149 -10.30 -2.41 -14.11
N ASP A 150 -10.80 -2.64 -15.30
CA ASP A 150 -10.40 -3.78 -16.13
C ASP A 150 -8.90 -3.70 -16.44
N SER A 151 -8.15 -4.71 -15.99
CA SER A 151 -6.71 -4.81 -16.19
C SER A 151 -6.26 -6.26 -16.34
N THR A 152 -5.04 -6.48 -16.82
CA THR A 152 -4.40 -7.80 -16.88
C THR A 152 -3.91 -8.30 -15.51
N ALA A 153 -4.07 -7.51 -14.46
CA ALA A 153 -3.69 -7.84 -13.10
C ALA A 153 -4.57 -8.97 -12.54
N ILE A 154 -3.98 -9.79 -11.68
CA ILE A 154 -4.75 -10.75 -10.90
C ILE A 154 -5.26 -10.05 -9.65
N ALA A 155 -6.58 -10.01 -9.49
CA ALA A 155 -7.23 -9.47 -8.31
C ALA A 155 -7.93 -10.58 -7.53
N ARG A 156 -7.82 -10.54 -6.20
CA ARG A 156 -8.49 -11.45 -5.28
C ARG A 156 -9.20 -10.64 -4.20
N LYS A 157 -10.49 -10.87 -4.03
CA LYS A 157 -11.23 -10.33 -2.89
C LYS A 157 -10.80 -11.03 -1.61
N ILE A 158 -10.39 -10.25 -0.62
CA ILE A 158 -9.96 -10.75 0.69
C ILE A 158 -10.90 -10.35 1.82
N GLY A 159 -11.81 -9.40 1.57
CA GLY A 159 -12.72 -8.94 2.60
C GLY A 159 -13.71 -7.89 2.11
N THR A 160 -14.43 -7.32 3.06
CA THR A 160 -15.41 -6.27 2.82
C THR A 160 -15.27 -5.20 3.91
N VAL A 161 -15.30 -3.93 3.51
CA VAL A 161 -15.37 -2.77 4.40
C VAL A 161 -16.77 -2.17 4.32
N HIS A 162 -17.34 -1.83 5.47
CA HIS A 162 -18.64 -1.16 5.54
C HIS A 162 -18.43 0.35 5.68
N ARG A 163 -19.21 1.13 4.94
CA ARG A 163 -19.19 2.57 5.08
C ARG A 163 -20.00 2.99 6.31
N VAL A 164 -19.38 3.80 7.15
CA VAL A 164 -19.96 4.30 8.41
C VAL A 164 -19.87 5.81 8.46
N VAL A 165 -20.78 6.43 9.25
CA VAL A 165 -20.71 7.84 9.59
C VAL A 165 -20.31 7.92 11.07
N VAL A 166 -19.29 8.72 11.37
CA VAL A 166 -18.71 8.81 12.71
C VAL A 166 -18.46 10.24 13.13
N ALA A 167 -18.49 10.49 14.43
CA ALA A 167 -18.08 11.76 15.03
C ALA A 167 -17.55 11.54 16.45
N ALA A 168 -16.75 12.47 16.96
CA ALA A 168 -16.36 12.47 18.37
C ALA A 168 -17.55 12.80 19.29
N PRO A 169 -17.68 12.13 20.46
CA PRO A 169 -18.73 12.47 21.43
C PRO A 169 -18.75 13.95 21.82
N ALA A 170 -17.58 14.56 21.96
CA ALA A 170 -17.45 15.98 22.28
C ALA A 170 -18.01 16.90 21.19
N TYR A 171 -17.91 16.50 19.92
CA TYR A 171 -18.56 17.22 18.82
C TYR A 171 -20.07 17.14 18.91
N LEU A 172 -20.61 15.92 19.09
CA LEU A 172 -22.06 15.69 19.18
C LEU A 172 -22.70 16.37 20.40
N ALA A 173 -22.02 16.41 21.53
CA ALA A 173 -22.47 17.12 22.72
C ALA A 173 -22.65 18.63 22.46
N ARG A 174 -21.83 19.22 21.60
CA ARG A 174 -21.86 20.65 21.23
C ARG A 174 -22.82 20.96 20.09
N ALA A 175 -22.82 20.12 19.07
CA ALA A 175 -23.51 20.37 17.79
C ALA A 175 -24.87 19.65 17.66
N GLY A 176 -25.21 18.79 18.63
CA GLY A 176 -26.34 17.88 18.51
C GLY A 176 -25.99 16.58 17.78
N THR A 177 -26.88 15.59 17.89
CA THR A 177 -26.73 14.29 17.22
C THR A 177 -27.77 14.21 16.11
N PRO A 178 -27.38 14.03 14.84
CA PRO A 178 -28.34 13.89 13.74
C PRO A 178 -29.14 12.60 13.90
N SER A 179 -30.44 12.69 13.70
CA SER A 179 -31.41 11.58 13.81
C SER A 179 -31.79 11.01 12.45
N VAL A 180 -31.73 11.84 11.41
CA VAL A 180 -32.00 11.47 10.02
C VAL A 180 -30.93 12.04 9.09
N PRO A 181 -30.73 11.46 7.90
CA PRO A 181 -29.69 11.93 6.97
C PRO A 181 -29.78 13.42 6.61
N SER A 182 -30.99 14.00 6.55
CA SER A 182 -31.18 15.43 6.24
C SER A 182 -30.55 16.37 7.28
N ASP A 183 -30.42 15.92 8.54
CA ASP A 183 -29.85 16.73 9.63
C ASP A 183 -28.37 17.04 9.38
N LEU A 184 -27.68 16.20 8.59
CA LEU A 184 -26.27 16.38 8.23
C LEU A 184 -25.97 17.74 7.58
N GLY A 185 -26.98 18.35 6.93
CA GLY A 185 -26.85 19.70 6.37
C GLY A 185 -26.58 20.80 7.41
N ASN A 186 -26.88 20.53 8.68
CA ASN A 186 -26.64 21.45 9.80
C ASN A 186 -25.33 21.18 10.54
N HIS A 187 -24.54 20.19 10.08
CA HIS A 187 -23.32 19.79 10.75
C HIS A 187 -22.07 20.14 9.91
N ALA A 188 -20.96 20.35 10.62
CA ALA A 188 -19.66 20.43 9.97
C ALA A 188 -19.28 19.05 9.43
N ILE A 189 -19.05 18.96 8.13
CA ILE A 189 -18.67 17.72 7.44
C ILE A 189 -17.17 17.72 7.16
N ILE A 190 -16.55 16.57 7.40
CA ILE A 190 -15.17 16.27 7.04
C ILE A 190 -15.20 15.40 5.81
N VAL A 191 -14.54 15.84 4.75
CA VAL A 191 -14.44 15.13 3.48
C VAL A 191 -13.03 14.57 3.32
N GLY A 192 -12.94 13.29 3.02
CA GLY A 192 -11.68 12.58 2.81
C GLY A 192 -11.18 12.67 1.35
N PRO A 193 -10.12 11.89 1.01
CA PRO A 193 -9.34 12.05 -0.22
C PRO A 193 -10.11 11.89 -1.52
N ALA A 194 -11.15 11.09 -1.55
CA ALA A 194 -11.99 10.92 -2.74
C ALA A 194 -13.11 11.96 -2.84
N GLY A 195 -13.21 12.85 -1.84
CA GLY A 195 -14.31 13.77 -1.72
C GLY A 195 -14.10 15.07 -2.46
N ARG A 196 -15.21 15.58 -2.99
CA ARG A 196 -15.31 16.95 -3.51
C ARG A 196 -15.90 17.84 -2.41
N VAL A 197 -15.77 19.15 -2.55
CA VAL A 197 -16.38 20.14 -1.65
C VAL A 197 -17.86 19.81 -1.39
N MET A 198 -18.55 19.32 -2.40
CA MET A 198 -19.94 18.83 -2.30
C MET A 198 -20.01 17.35 -2.68
N GLU A 199 -20.54 16.53 -1.78
CA GLU A 199 -20.73 15.10 -1.99
C GLU A 199 -22.20 14.70 -1.83
N GLY A 200 -22.60 13.65 -2.56
CA GLY A 200 -23.85 12.94 -2.34
C GLY A 200 -23.62 11.72 -1.45
N TRP A 201 -24.20 11.72 -0.23
CA TRP A 201 -24.20 10.57 0.63
C TRP A 201 -25.53 9.84 0.52
N THR A 202 -25.49 8.56 0.17
CA THR A 202 -26.69 7.73 0.00
C THR A 202 -26.81 6.76 1.18
N PHE A 203 -27.93 6.83 1.85
CA PHE A 203 -28.30 6.00 2.98
C PHE A 203 -29.43 5.06 2.59
N ARG A 204 -29.50 3.91 3.24
CA ARG A 204 -30.58 2.93 3.07
C ARG A 204 -31.15 2.54 4.43
N ARG A 205 -32.46 2.58 4.53
CA ARG A 205 -33.23 2.09 5.68
C ARG A 205 -34.53 1.48 5.19
N ASP A 206 -34.89 0.28 5.66
CA ASP A 206 -36.12 -0.42 5.33
C ASP A 206 -36.36 -0.53 3.81
N GLY A 207 -35.31 -0.84 3.05
CA GLY A 207 -35.36 -0.96 1.60
C GLY A 207 -35.42 0.37 0.82
N LYS A 208 -35.60 1.50 1.48
CA LYS A 208 -35.64 2.82 0.85
C LYS A 208 -34.26 3.49 0.86
N ALA A 209 -33.91 4.11 -0.26
CA ALA A 209 -32.70 4.91 -0.38
C ALA A 209 -33.03 6.40 -0.20
N THR A 210 -32.21 7.08 0.59
CA THR A 210 -32.25 8.54 0.78
C THR A 210 -30.89 9.10 0.51
N SER A 211 -30.80 10.05 -0.42
CA SER A 211 -29.53 10.74 -0.73
C SER A 211 -29.59 12.17 -0.18
N VAL A 212 -28.53 12.57 0.48
CA VAL A 212 -28.35 13.93 0.98
C VAL A 212 -27.09 14.51 0.39
N ARG A 213 -27.14 15.79 0.03
CA ARG A 213 -25.98 16.55 -0.40
C ARG A 213 -25.34 17.16 0.84
N VAL A 214 -24.06 16.88 1.07
CA VAL A 214 -23.28 17.43 2.16
C VAL A 214 -22.18 18.32 1.61
N GLU A 215 -21.88 19.40 2.32
CA GLU A 215 -20.80 20.33 1.99
C GLU A 215 -19.65 20.17 2.98
N GLY A 216 -18.45 19.92 2.44
CA GLY A 216 -17.24 19.75 3.25
C GLY A 216 -16.76 21.06 3.85
N ARG A 217 -16.83 21.20 5.17
CA ARG A 217 -16.19 22.28 5.92
C ARG A 217 -14.68 22.07 6.02
N PHE A 218 -14.25 20.82 6.13
CA PHE A 218 -12.84 20.42 6.14
C PHE A 218 -12.62 19.40 5.03
N ILE A 219 -11.67 19.69 4.16
CA ILE A 219 -11.33 18.84 3.01
C ILE A 219 -9.89 18.40 3.18
N LEU A 220 -9.68 17.09 3.28
CA LEU A 220 -8.39 16.48 3.58
C LEU A 220 -8.05 15.44 2.51
N ASN A 221 -6.84 15.46 2.00
CA ASN A 221 -6.37 14.56 0.96
C ASN A 221 -5.87 13.20 1.47
N GLY A 222 -5.96 12.97 2.79
CA GLY A 222 -5.56 11.72 3.43
C GLY A 222 -6.62 11.21 4.41
N MET A 223 -7.01 9.92 4.32
CA MET A 223 -8.02 9.34 5.21
C MET A 223 -7.56 9.31 6.67
N ALA A 224 -6.29 9.09 6.94
CA ALA A 224 -5.75 9.14 8.29
C ALA A 224 -5.90 10.54 8.92
N ALA A 225 -5.66 11.60 8.13
CA ALA A 225 -5.87 12.97 8.57
C ALA A 225 -7.35 13.29 8.79
N ALA A 226 -8.24 12.79 7.92
CA ALA A 226 -9.68 12.96 8.08
C ALA A 226 -10.20 12.27 9.36
N ALA A 227 -9.72 11.06 9.66
CA ALA A 227 -10.05 10.34 10.89
C ALA A 227 -9.54 11.10 12.15
N ALA A 228 -8.31 11.62 12.08
CA ALA A 228 -7.76 12.46 13.16
C ALA A 228 -8.58 13.74 13.39
N ALA A 229 -9.02 14.40 12.32
CA ALA A 229 -9.88 15.58 12.39
C ALA A 229 -11.25 15.26 13.05
N ALA A 230 -11.85 14.12 12.69
CA ALA A 230 -13.08 13.65 13.32
C ALA A 230 -12.89 13.37 14.81
N THR A 231 -11.79 12.69 15.17
CA THR A 231 -11.42 12.39 16.56
C THR A 231 -11.16 13.67 17.38
N ALA A 232 -10.58 14.69 16.76
CA ALA A 232 -10.40 16.02 17.35
C ALA A 232 -11.72 16.83 17.49
N GLY A 233 -12.87 16.27 17.09
CA GLY A 233 -14.16 16.91 17.23
C GLY A 233 -14.43 18.04 16.25
N LEU A 234 -13.80 18.02 15.06
CA LEU A 234 -14.01 19.05 14.05
C LEU A 234 -15.32 18.86 13.25
N GLY A 235 -15.91 17.66 13.24
CA GLY A 235 -17.12 17.40 12.49
C GLY A 235 -17.46 15.92 12.35
N ILE A 236 -18.36 15.64 11.40
CA ILE A 236 -18.83 14.30 11.04
C ILE A 236 -18.05 13.82 9.81
N LEU A 237 -17.58 12.60 9.86
CA LEU A 237 -16.85 11.93 8.78
C LEU A 237 -17.60 10.70 8.29
N SER A 238 -17.68 10.49 6.97
CA SER A 238 -18.05 9.21 6.38
C SER A 238 -16.79 8.49 5.88
N THR A 239 -16.58 7.26 6.37
CA THR A 239 -15.37 6.47 6.06
C THR A 239 -15.67 4.97 6.07
N GLY A 240 -14.71 4.15 5.69
CA GLY A 240 -14.75 2.71 5.95
C GLY A 240 -14.52 2.40 7.43
N ASP A 241 -15.29 1.48 7.98
CA ASP A 241 -15.22 1.07 9.40
C ASP A 241 -13.81 0.64 9.83
N LEU A 242 -13.06 -0.04 8.96
CA LEU A 242 -11.68 -0.45 9.23
C LEU A 242 -10.73 0.75 9.45
N SER A 243 -11.01 1.89 8.83
CA SER A 243 -10.15 3.07 8.95
C SER A 243 -10.27 3.79 10.30
N VAL A 244 -11.31 3.47 11.08
CA VAL A 244 -11.61 4.09 12.38
C VAL A 244 -11.98 3.06 13.47
N MET A 245 -11.62 1.80 13.25
CA MET A 245 -12.01 0.69 14.13
C MET A 245 -11.53 0.92 15.56
N SER A 246 -10.26 1.25 15.75
CA SER A 246 -9.68 1.52 17.08
C SER A 246 -10.37 2.72 17.79
N GLU A 247 -10.73 3.75 17.04
CA GLU A 247 -11.44 4.91 17.57
C GLU A 247 -12.88 4.56 17.99
N LEU A 248 -13.55 3.68 17.25
CA LEU A 248 -14.88 3.17 17.61
C LEU A 248 -14.82 2.26 18.85
N GLU A 249 -13.85 1.35 18.93
CA GLU A 249 -13.65 0.44 20.05
C GLU A 249 -13.32 1.18 21.36
N THR A 250 -12.52 2.24 21.26
CA THR A 250 -12.13 3.07 22.42
C THR A 250 -13.15 4.16 22.76
N GLY A 251 -14.21 4.31 21.97
CA GLY A 251 -15.22 5.36 22.17
C GLY A 251 -14.74 6.77 21.83
N ARG A 252 -13.55 6.94 21.23
CA ARG A 252 -13.08 8.24 20.74
C ARG A 252 -13.89 8.76 19.57
N LEU A 253 -14.43 7.84 18.78
CA LEU A 253 -15.46 8.09 17.78
C LEU A 253 -16.67 7.20 18.09
N VAL A 254 -17.84 7.69 17.75
CA VAL A 254 -19.10 6.93 17.84
C VAL A 254 -19.81 6.94 16.50
N GLY A 255 -20.55 5.88 16.22
CA GLY A 255 -21.40 5.79 15.03
C GLY A 255 -22.54 6.80 15.09
N VAL A 256 -22.75 7.47 13.98
CA VAL A 256 -23.86 8.42 13.77
C VAL A 256 -24.82 7.79 12.77
N LEU A 257 -26.13 7.97 12.99
CA LEU A 257 -27.19 7.39 12.13
C LEU A 257 -27.10 5.85 12.05
N PRO A 258 -27.07 5.10 13.18
CA PRO A 258 -26.80 3.66 13.18
C PRO A 258 -27.83 2.83 12.41
N ASP A 259 -29.07 3.30 12.29
CA ASP A 259 -30.14 2.64 11.53
C ASP A 259 -30.04 2.86 10.02
N TRP A 260 -29.14 3.71 9.58
CA TRP A 260 -28.97 4.11 8.20
C TRP A 260 -27.68 3.54 7.62
N LYS A 261 -27.80 2.58 6.70
CA LYS A 261 -26.65 1.91 6.06
C LYS A 261 -26.20 2.67 4.83
N MET A 262 -24.90 2.85 4.66
CA MET A 262 -24.28 3.50 3.50
C MET A 262 -23.71 2.53 2.46
N GLY A 263 -23.85 1.21 2.67
CA GLY A 263 -23.31 0.18 1.79
C GLY A 263 -21.92 -0.28 2.21
N SER A 264 -21.30 -1.03 1.32
CA SER A 264 -19.99 -1.64 1.53
C SER A 264 -19.17 -1.65 0.25
N ALA A 265 -17.88 -1.87 0.39
CA ALA A 265 -16.95 -2.04 -0.72
C ALA A 265 -16.05 -3.26 -0.48
N ASP A 266 -15.66 -3.93 -1.55
CA ASP A 266 -14.76 -5.06 -1.48
C ASP A 266 -13.32 -4.60 -1.23
N ILE A 267 -12.60 -5.37 -0.42
CA ILE A 267 -11.15 -5.25 -0.23
C ILE A 267 -10.51 -6.28 -1.14
N ASN A 268 -9.63 -5.84 -2.01
CA ASN A 268 -8.96 -6.69 -2.97
C ASN A 268 -7.44 -6.60 -2.81
N VAL A 269 -6.78 -7.74 -2.91
CA VAL A 269 -5.34 -7.81 -3.22
C VAL A 269 -5.20 -7.87 -4.72
N VAL A 270 -4.36 -7.01 -5.27
CA VAL A 270 -4.07 -6.94 -6.70
C VAL A 270 -2.59 -7.21 -6.92
N LEU A 271 -2.29 -8.15 -7.81
CA LEU A 271 -0.95 -8.47 -8.28
C LEU A 271 -0.78 -7.90 -9.69
N PRO A 272 -0.13 -6.73 -9.86
CA PRO A 272 -0.01 -6.06 -11.16
C PRO A 272 0.70 -6.92 -12.21
N ALA A 273 1.71 -7.68 -11.80
CA ALA A 273 2.43 -8.61 -12.70
C ALA A 273 1.66 -9.92 -12.97
N GLY A 274 0.44 -10.08 -12.45
CA GLY A 274 -0.40 -11.25 -12.67
C GLY A 274 0.31 -12.57 -12.33
N ARG A 275 0.39 -13.47 -13.30
CA ARG A 275 1.08 -14.77 -13.15
C ARG A 275 2.60 -14.63 -12.97
N ALA A 276 3.19 -13.52 -13.34
CA ALA A 276 4.62 -13.25 -13.17
C ALA A 276 4.94 -12.55 -11.84
N ALA A 277 3.97 -12.41 -10.93
CA ALA A 277 4.19 -11.82 -9.63
C ALA A 277 5.29 -12.56 -8.85
N LYS A 278 6.09 -11.79 -8.10
CA LYS A 278 7.16 -12.32 -7.24
C LYS A 278 6.62 -13.29 -6.19
N PRO A 279 7.41 -14.30 -5.75
CA PRO A 279 7.02 -15.18 -4.65
C PRO A 279 6.62 -14.41 -3.37
N SER A 280 7.35 -13.36 -3.00
CA SER A 280 7.04 -12.50 -1.85
C SER A 280 5.68 -11.78 -1.97
N ALA A 281 5.31 -11.33 -3.17
CA ALA A 281 4.02 -10.70 -3.42
C ALA A 281 2.86 -11.69 -3.32
N ARG A 282 3.05 -12.93 -3.80
CA ARG A 282 2.05 -14.00 -3.67
C ARG A 282 1.87 -14.42 -2.22
N ALA A 283 2.97 -14.67 -1.51
CA ALA A 283 2.94 -15.04 -0.10
C ALA A 283 2.28 -13.95 0.76
N PHE A 284 2.59 -12.67 0.48
CA PHE A 284 1.90 -11.55 1.13
C PHE A 284 0.40 -11.51 0.80
N SER A 285 0.02 -11.81 -0.45
CA SER A 285 -1.39 -11.90 -0.85
C SER A 285 -2.12 -13.00 -0.07
N ASP A 286 -1.52 -14.20 0.04
CA ASP A 286 -2.10 -15.33 0.76
C ASP A 286 -2.17 -15.05 2.28
N PHE A 287 -1.13 -14.43 2.84
CA PHE A 287 -1.12 -13.97 4.23
C PHE A 287 -2.25 -12.98 4.50
N MET A 288 -2.40 -11.94 3.68
CA MET A 288 -3.47 -10.95 3.88
C MET A 288 -4.87 -11.55 3.73
N GLU A 289 -5.05 -12.53 2.83
CA GLU A 289 -6.31 -13.25 2.70
C GLU A 289 -6.66 -13.99 4.00
N ALA A 290 -5.71 -14.75 4.56
CA ALA A 290 -5.91 -15.47 5.82
C ALA A 290 -6.26 -14.53 6.97
N GLU A 291 -5.49 -13.43 7.12
CA GLU A 291 -5.73 -12.41 8.15
C GLU A 291 -7.12 -11.78 8.07
N PHE A 292 -7.57 -11.47 6.84
CA PHE A 292 -8.89 -10.85 6.67
C PHE A 292 -10.05 -11.85 6.79
N GLN A 293 -9.83 -13.12 6.48
CA GLN A 293 -10.81 -14.19 6.77
C GLN A 293 -11.03 -14.33 8.28
N GLU A 294 -9.97 -14.28 9.09
CA GLU A 294 -10.09 -14.29 10.55
C GLU A 294 -10.87 -13.08 11.08
N VAL A 295 -10.56 -11.87 10.57
CA VAL A 295 -11.28 -10.65 10.92
C VAL A 295 -12.77 -10.76 10.59
N GLN A 296 -13.13 -11.29 9.45
CA GLN A 296 -14.54 -11.44 9.04
C GLN A 296 -15.25 -12.50 9.87
N ALA A 297 -14.59 -13.61 10.18
CA ALA A 297 -15.12 -14.63 11.06
C ALA A 297 -15.38 -14.11 12.48
N ALA A 298 -14.45 -13.33 13.05
CA ALA A 298 -14.61 -12.70 14.36
C ALA A 298 -15.81 -11.70 14.38
N ARG A 299 -15.94 -10.89 13.31
CA ARG A 299 -17.09 -9.97 13.16
C ARG A 299 -18.42 -10.72 13.12
N SER A 300 -18.49 -11.83 12.38
CA SER A 300 -19.71 -12.63 12.27
C SER A 300 -20.11 -13.26 13.60
N ARG A 301 -19.14 -13.52 14.50
CA ARG A 301 -19.38 -14.01 15.86
C ARG A 301 -19.66 -12.91 16.88
N GLY A 302 -19.59 -11.63 16.49
CA GLY A 302 -19.74 -10.49 17.40
C GLY A 302 -18.58 -10.32 18.38
N GLU A 303 -17.44 -10.93 18.11
CA GLU A 303 -16.22 -10.84 18.90
C GLU A 303 -15.49 -9.51 18.65
N ARG A 304 -14.87 -8.95 19.70
CA ARG A 304 -13.94 -7.82 19.51
C ARG A 304 -12.74 -8.29 18.74
N ILE A 305 -12.42 -7.60 17.65
CA ILE A 305 -11.24 -7.90 16.84
C ILE A 305 -10.03 -7.35 17.61
N ALA A 306 -9.14 -8.25 18.04
CA ALA A 306 -7.87 -7.84 18.63
C ALA A 306 -7.05 -7.06 17.57
N SER A 307 -6.63 -5.86 17.93
CA SER A 307 -5.76 -4.98 17.14
C SER A 307 -4.30 -5.46 17.15
#